data_ba355f483001bb84d2cdb1a7889f4b90
#
_entry.id   ba355f483001bb84d2cdb1a7889f4b90
#
_cell.length_a   1.000
_cell.length_b   1.000
_cell.length_c   1.000
_cell.angle_alpha   90.00
_cell.angle_beta   90.00
_cell.angle_gamma   90.00
#
_symmetry.space_group_name_H-M   'P 1'
#
loop_
_entity.id
_entity.type
_entity.pdbx_description
1 polymer ?
#
loop_
_entity_poly.entity_id
_entity_poly.type
_entity_poly.pdbx_seq_one_letter_code
_entity_poly.pdbx_strand_id
1 'polypeptide(L)'
;MNMTEVIHESLECKQLLPSEHLMDAGYVGGEHLVNSKKRYEIELVGPVAVNGTWQAKAGNGFDSRQFQIDWENKFVICPQGKISRTWTERADFQDFEVIRAQFGKADCLACPSRALCTRSETGPRQLVFRTQEQHEAIQAARKRQMTLPFKERYAKRAGVEGTISQGARAFGIHESRYIGNAKNHLQHLITATAMNVTRLFSWYMEATPFKPRISRFAALAA
;
A
#
# COMPACT_ATOMS: atom_id res chain seq x y z
N MET A 1 9.69 8.81 -9.85
CA MET A 1 10.69 8.57 -8.79
C MET A 1 9.98 7.93 -7.60
N ASN A 2 10.40 6.77 -7.20
CA ASN A 2 9.78 6.02 -6.10
C ASN A 2 10.26 6.58 -4.75
N MET A 3 9.41 7.33 -4.05
CA MET A 3 9.78 7.98 -2.78
C MET A 3 10.23 6.97 -1.71
N THR A 4 9.66 5.78 -1.71
CA THR A 4 10.03 4.70 -0.76
C THR A 4 11.49 4.30 -0.92
N GLU A 5 11.95 4.11 -2.15
CA GLU A 5 13.36 3.77 -2.45
C GLU A 5 14.30 4.91 -2.06
N VAL A 6 13.95 6.16 -2.40
CA VAL A 6 14.77 7.34 -2.02
C VAL A 6 14.96 7.43 -0.50
N ILE A 7 13.91 7.14 0.27
CA ILE A 7 13.99 7.12 1.75
C ILE A 7 14.91 5.99 2.21
N HIS A 8 14.74 4.77 1.66
CA HIS A 8 15.55 3.62 2.06
C HIS A 8 17.03 3.82 1.68
N GLU A 9 17.34 4.31 0.49
CA GLU A 9 18.70 4.67 0.08
C GLU A 9 19.34 5.68 1.03
N SER A 10 18.58 6.74 1.38
CA SER A 10 19.08 7.75 2.33
C SER A 10 19.33 7.18 3.72
N LEU A 11 18.50 6.23 4.18
CA LEU A 11 18.69 5.55 5.47
C LEU A 11 19.86 4.55 5.43
N GLU A 12 20.03 3.85 4.31
CA GLU A 12 21.17 2.93 4.09
C GLU A 12 22.50 3.67 4.16
N CYS A 13 22.62 4.80 3.44
CA CYS A 13 23.82 5.65 3.49
C CYS A 13 24.17 6.13 4.91
N LYS A 14 23.18 6.23 5.79
CA LYS A 14 23.35 6.63 7.19
C LYS A 14 23.47 5.45 8.16
N GLN A 15 23.41 4.22 7.67
CA GLN A 15 23.38 3.00 8.49
C GLN A 15 22.21 2.98 9.49
N LEU A 16 21.04 3.48 9.06
CA LEU A 16 19.83 3.64 9.88
C LEU A 16 18.64 2.86 9.31
N LEU A 17 18.87 1.78 8.55
CA LEU A 17 17.80 0.97 8.02
C LEU A 17 16.97 0.33 9.16
N PRO A 18 15.65 0.54 9.18
CA PRO A 18 14.78 -0.13 10.13
C PRO A 18 14.44 -1.55 9.65
N SER A 19 14.11 -2.45 10.56
CA SER A 19 13.54 -3.76 10.20
C SER A 19 12.10 -3.66 9.66
N GLU A 20 11.36 -2.61 10.08
CA GLU A 20 9.97 -2.34 9.69
C GLU A 20 9.80 -0.86 9.32
N HIS A 21 9.06 -0.59 8.26
CA HIS A 21 8.69 0.77 7.88
C HIS A 21 7.16 0.89 7.78
N LEU A 22 6.58 1.73 8.65
CA LEU A 22 5.14 2.01 8.67
C LEU A 22 4.80 3.03 7.58
N MET A 23 3.91 2.69 6.67
CA MET A 23 3.59 3.52 5.51
C MET A 23 2.08 3.64 5.27
N ASP A 24 1.69 4.70 4.57
CA ASP A 24 0.32 4.86 4.08
C ASP A 24 -0.01 3.92 2.93
N ALA A 25 -1.30 3.65 2.73
CA ALA A 25 -1.83 2.81 1.66
C ALA A 25 -1.32 3.19 0.26
N GLY A 26 -1.08 4.48 0.01
CA GLY A 26 -0.57 4.97 -1.28
C GLY A 26 0.85 4.52 -1.61
N TYR A 27 1.61 4.09 -0.61
CA TYR A 27 3.02 3.69 -0.74
C TYR A 27 3.23 2.18 -0.57
N VAL A 28 2.18 1.40 -0.36
CA VAL A 28 2.28 -0.05 -0.18
C VAL A 28 1.72 -0.75 -1.42
N GLY A 29 2.55 -0.87 -2.44
CA GLY A 29 2.26 -1.62 -3.68
C GLY A 29 3.09 -2.90 -3.78
N GLY A 30 2.78 -3.76 -4.75
CA GLY A 30 3.49 -5.03 -4.94
C GLY A 30 4.98 -4.87 -5.18
N GLU A 31 5.36 -3.90 -6.00
CA GLU A 31 6.75 -3.57 -6.28
C GLU A 31 7.47 -3.09 -5.01
N HIS A 32 6.87 -2.17 -4.26
CA HIS A 32 7.45 -1.65 -3.03
C HIS A 32 7.65 -2.74 -1.97
N LEU A 33 6.66 -3.65 -1.83
CA LEU A 33 6.76 -4.79 -0.92
C LEU A 33 7.93 -5.71 -1.26
N VAL A 34 8.09 -6.02 -2.56
CA VAL A 34 9.16 -6.91 -3.03
C VAL A 34 10.53 -6.23 -2.94
N ASN A 35 10.65 -5.00 -3.47
CA ASN A 35 11.94 -4.29 -3.51
C ASN A 35 12.47 -3.95 -2.12
N SER A 36 11.59 -3.46 -1.22
CA SER A 36 12.01 -3.14 0.16
C SER A 36 12.51 -4.38 0.90
N LYS A 37 11.84 -5.51 0.69
CA LYS A 37 12.26 -6.76 1.33
C LYS A 37 13.54 -7.33 0.74
N LYS A 38 13.67 -7.36 -0.61
CA LYS A 38 14.83 -7.95 -1.29
C LYS A 38 16.10 -7.12 -1.14
N ARG A 39 15.99 -5.79 -1.32
CA ARG A 39 17.14 -4.90 -1.40
C ARG A 39 17.61 -4.41 -0.03
N TYR A 40 16.68 -4.16 0.89
CA TYR A 40 16.97 -3.52 2.18
C TYR A 40 16.61 -4.36 3.39
N GLU A 41 16.03 -5.56 3.19
CA GLU A 41 15.51 -6.43 4.25
C GLU A 41 14.38 -5.80 5.09
N ILE A 42 13.79 -4.70 4.62
CA ILE A 42 12.76 -3.95 5.32
C ILE A 42 11.39 -4.57 5.09
N GLU A 43 10.63 -4.81 6.16
CA GLU A 43 9.21 -5.15 6.09
C GLU A 43 8.35 -3.88 6.02
N LEU A 44 7.64 -3.68 4.90
CA LEU A 44 6.65 -2.60 4.81
C LEU A 44 5.36 -2.99 5.54
N VAL A 45 4.95 -2.14 6.47
CA VAL A 45 3.74 -2.30 7.26
C VAL A 45 2.77 -1.16 6.94
N GLY A 46 1.76 -1.46 6.17
CA GLY A 46 0.73 -0.51 5.78
C GLY A 46 -0.42 -1.19 5.05
N PRO A 47 -1.58 -0.56 4.96
CA PRO A 47 -2.72 -1.14 4.28
C PRO A 47 -2.48 -1.18 2.78
N VAL A 48 -2.77 -2.31 2.15
CA VAL A 48 -2.79 -2.46 0.70
C VAL A 48 -4.21 -2.27 0.18
N ALA A 49 -4.33 -1.77 -1.05
CA ALA A 49 -5.62 -1.57 -1.68
C ALA A 49 -6.44 -2.87 -1.69
N VAL A 50 -7.66 -2.78 -1.23
CA VAL A 50 -8.61 -3.88 -1.32
C VAL A 50 -9.02 -4.10 -2.78
N ASN A 51 -9.46 -5.31 -3.08
CA ASN A 51 -10.00 -5.59 -4.42
C ASN A 51 -11.31 -4.81 -4.61
N GLY A 52 -11.23 -3.68 -5.29
CA GLY A 52 -12.37 -2.78 -5.55
C GLY A 52 -13.21 -3.16 -6.77
N THR A 53 -12.94 -4.29 -7.42
CA THR A 53 -13.70 -4.73 -8.59
C THR A 53 -15.16 -5.00 -8.22
N TRP A 54 -16.06 -4.81 -9.18
CA TRP A 54 -17.48 -5.04 -8.94
C TRP A 54 -17.78 -6.49 -8.56
N GLN A 55 -17.02 -7.45 -9.08
CA GLN A 55 -17.13 -8.86 -8.74
C GLN A 55 -16.85 -9.11 -7.25
N ALA A 56 -15.79 -8.49 -6.73
CA ALA A 56 -15.45 -8.59 -5.32
C ALA A 56 -16.50 -7.91 -4.42
N LYS A 57 -17.04 -6.77 -4.85
CA LYS A 57 -18.09 -6.03 -4.11
C LYS A 57 -19.43 -6.76 -4.10
N ALA A 58 -19.76 -7.47 -5.17
CA ALA A 58 -21.00 -8.23 -5.27
C ALA A 58 -21.04 -9.48 -4.35
N GLY A 59 -19.88 -9.92 -3.85
CA GLY A 59 -19.77 -11.08 -2.95
C GLY A 59 -19.94 -12.44 -3.63
N ASN A 60 -20.69 -12.53 -4.71
CA ASN A 60 -20.95 -13.73 -5.51
C ASN A 60 -20.32 -13.68 -6.91
N GLY A 61 -19.64 -12.58 -7.25
CA GLY A 61 -18.98 -12.43 -8.54
C GLY A 61 -17.64 -13.15 -8.63
N PHE A 62 -17.24 -13.53 -9.84
CA PHE A 62 -15.95 -14.15 -10.09
C PHE A 62 -14.84 -13.11 -10.13
N ASP A 63 -14.34 -12.73 -8.97
CA ASP A 63 -13.17 -11.86 -8.86
C ASP A 63 -11.85 -12.60 -9.17
N SER A 64 -10.76 -11.86 -9.29
CA SER A 64 -9.46 -12.42 -9.66
C SER A 64 -8.92 -13.51 -8.71
N ARG A 65 -9.39 -13.57 -7.45
CA ARG A 65 -8.95 -14.55 -6.45
C ARG A 65 -9.51 -15.95 -6.68
N GLN A 66 -10.60 -16.05 -7.45
CA GLN A 66 -11.23 -17.35 -7.78
C GLN A 66 -10.62 -18.01 -9.00
N PHE A 67 -9.70 -17.33 -9.68
CA PHE A 67 -8.98 -17.86 -10.82
C PHE A 67 -7.66 -18.48 -10.34
N GLN A 68 -7.36 -19.66 -10.84
CA GLN A 68 -6.09 -20.33 -10.55
C GLN A 68 -5.05 -19.92 -11.60
N ILE A 69 -3.92 -19.40 -11.14
CA ILE A 69 -2.83 -18.95 -12.02
C ILE A 69 -1.75 -20.02 -12.00
N ASP A 70 -1.45 -20.56 -13.17
CA ASP A 70 -0.28 -21.42 -13.39
C ASP A 70 0.84 -20.56 -13.97
N TRP A 71 1.80 -20.25 -13.12
CA TRP A 71 2.91 -19.38 -13.46
C TRP A 71 3.96 -20.06 -14.34
N GLU A 72 4.15 -21.38 -14.17
CA GLU A 72 5.13 -22.16 -14.92
C GLU A 72 4.67 -22.37 -16.37
N ASN A 73 3.41 -22.75 -16.55
CA ASN A 73 2.84 -23.02 -17.85
C ASN A 73 2.21 -21.78 -18.50
N LYS A 74 2.21 -20.63 -17.80
CA LYS A 74 1.73 -19.33 -18.28
C LYS A 74 0.27 -19.35 -18.76
N PHE A 75 -0.62 -19.85 -17.94
CA PHE A 75 -2.05 -19.80 -18.19
C PHE A 75 -2.86 -19.57 -16.90
N VAL A 76 -4.14 -19.28 -17.06
CA VAL A 76 -5.09 -19.08 -15.97
C VAL A 76 -6.30 -19.97 -16.18
N ILE A 77 -6.74 -20.65 -15.12
CA ILE A 77 -7.97 -21.45 -15.11
C ILE A 77 -9.09 -20.64 -14.46
N CYS A 78 -10.22 -20.51 -15.15
CA CYS A 78 -11.39 -19.83 -14.59
C CYS A 78 -12.19 -20.76 -13.65
N PRO A 79 -13.09 -20.22 -12.80
CA PRO A 79 -13.91 -21.03 -11.91
C PRO A 79 -14.80 -22.09 -12.58
N GLN A 80 -15.01 -21.96 -13.91
CA GLN A 80 -15.72 -22.95 -14.73
C GLN A 80 -14.78 -23.93 -15.46
N GLY A 81 -13.50 -24.01 -15.03
CA GLY A 81 -12.52 -24.96 -15.57
C GLY A 81 -11.96 -24.62 -16.96
N LYS A 82 -12.26 -23.44 -17.52
CA LYS A 82 -11.70 -23.06 -18.83
C LYS A 82 -10.32 -22.42 -18.66
N ILE A 83 -9.41 -22.76 -19.59
CA ILE A 83 -8.04 -22.24 -19.61
C ILE A 83 -7.98 -20.97 -20.48
N SER A 84 -7.17 -19.99 -20.06
CA SER A 84 -6.91 -18.78 -20.85
C SER A 84 -6.21 -19.13 -22.16
N ARG A 85 -6.57 -18.43 -23.25
CA ARG A 85 -5.96 -18.66 -24.57
C ARG A 85 -4.70 -17.85 -24.79
N THR A 86 -4.56 -16.73 -24.09
CA THR A 86 -3.39 -15.88 -24.22
C THR A 86 -2.81 -15.56 -22.87
N TRP A 87 -1.49 -15.44 -22.84
CA TRP A 87 -0.70 -14.92 -21.76
C TRP A 87 0.29 -13.95 -22.37
N THR A 88 0.23 -12.67 -21.99
CA THR A 88 1.08 -11.63 -22.57
C THR A 88 1.71 -10.83 -21.45
N GLU A 89 3.03 -10.80 -21.44
CA GLU A 89 3.83 -9.98 -20.54
C GLU A 89 4.18 -8.68 -21.25
N ARG A 90 3.88 -7.54 -20.65
CA ARG A 90 4.17 -6.22 -21.23
C ARG A 90 4.21 -5.15 -20.16
N ALA A 91 4.83 -4.02 -20.47
CA ALA A 91 4.67 -2.81 -19.65
C ALA A 91 3.28 -2.20 -19.84
N ASP A 92 2.70 -1.64 -18.78
CA ASP A 92 1.52 -0.79 -18.87
C ASP A 92 1.90 0.66 -19.24
N PHE A 93 0.92 1.56 -19.27
CA PHE A 93 1.15 2.98 -19.60
C PHE A 93 2.00 3.74 -18.55
N GLN A 94 2.30 3.14 -17.41
CA GLN A 94 3.15 3.67 -16.35
C GLN A 94 4.49 2.91 -16.24
N ASP A 95 4.85 2.16 -17.27
CA ASP A 95 6.05 1.31 -17.36
C ASP A 95 6.13 0.20 -16.30
N PHE A 96 5.01 -0.18 -15.70
CA PHE A 96 4.98 -1.32 -14.80
C PHE A 96 4.76 -2.63 -15.57
N GLU A 97 5.57 -3.63 -15.26
CA GLU A 97 5.37 -4.97 -15.79
C GLU A 97 4.02 -5.56 -15.36
N VAL A 98 3.21 -5.89 -16.34
CA VAL A 98 1.91 -6.53 -16.14
C VAL A 98 1.75 -7.74 -17.02
N ILE A 99 1.04 -8.71 -16.50
CA ILE A 99 0.66 -9.93 -17.21
C ILE A 99 -0.82 -9.83 -17.54
N ARG A 100 -1.15 -10.04 -18.80
CA ARG A 100 -2.51 -10.05 -19.28
C ARG A 100 -2.87 -11.44 -19.79
N ALA A 101 -3.86 -12.07 -19.16
CA ALA A 101 -4.43 -13.34 -19.58
C ALA A 101 -5.86 -13.14 -20.09
N GLN A 102 -6.16 -13.68 -21.28
CA GLN A 102 -7.47 -13.57 -21.91
C GLN A 102 -8.04 -14.95 -22.23
N PHE A 103 -9.31 -15.14 -21.96
CA PHE A 103 -10.03 -16.39 -22.23
C PHE A 103 -10.59 -16.43 -23.66
N GLY A 104 -11.03 -17.62 -24.09
CA GLY A 104 -11.67 -17.79 -25.38
C GLY A 104 -13.02 -17.07 -25.46
N LYS A 105 -13.26 -16.34 -26.57
CA LYS A 105 -14.53 -15.63 -26.76
C LYS A 105 -15.72 -16.58 -26.77
N ALA A 106 -15.61 -17.70 -27.50
CA ALA A 106 -16.66 -18.72 -27.58
C ALA A 106 -16.95 -19.35 -26.21
N ASP A 107 -15.89 -19.67 -25.43
CA ASP A 107 -16.02 -20.24 -24.10
C ASP A 107 -16.74 -19.29 -23.13
N CYS A 108 -16.43 -17.97 -23.21
CA CYS A 108 -17.05 -16.97 -22.37
C CYS A 108 -18.48 -16.64 -22.79
N LEU A 109 -18.80 -16.64 -24.08
CA LEU A 109 -20.16 -16.38 -24.58
C LEU A 109 -21.14 -17.49 -24.22
N ALA A 110 -20.70 -18.75 -24.27
CA ALA A 110 -21.50 -19.91 -23.91
C ALA A 110 -21.56 -20.18 -22.38
N CYS A 111 -20.83 -19.39 -21.57
CA CYS A 111 -20.71 -19.64 -20.15
C CYS A 111 -21.98 -19.27 -19.38
N PRO A 112 -22.60 -20.20 -18.61
CA PRO A 112 -23.83 -19.92 -17.84
C PRO A 112 -23.58 -18.89 -16.72
N SER A 113 -22.36 -18.79 -16.20
CA SER A 113 -21.97 -17.89 -15.13
C SER A 113 -21.38 -16.56 -15.66
N ARG A 114 -21.56 -16.23 -16.94
CA ARG A 114 -21.00 -15.05 -17.57
C ARG A 114 -21.34 -13.76 -16.82
N ALA A 115 -22.59 -13.59 -16.41
CA ALA A 115 -23.06 -12.40 -15.70
C ALA A 115 -22.31 -12.12 -14.37
N LEU A 116 -21.80 -13.18 -13.72
CA LEU A 116 -20.99 -13.07 -12.50
C LEU A 116 -19.52 -12.74 -12.79
N CYS A 117 -19.08 -12.92 -14.05
CA CYS A 117 -17.70 -12.85 -14.46
C CYS A 117 -17.34 -11.56 -15.20
N THR A 118 -18.17 -11.14 -16.15
CA THR A 118 -17.89 -9.96 -16.99
C THR A 118 -19.17 -9.18 -17.34
N ARG A 119 -19.03 -7.88 -17.43
CA ARG A 119 -20.08 -6.97 -17.94
C ARG A 119 -20.01 -6.71 -19.44
N SER A 120 -18.95 -7.21 -20.10
CA SER A 120 -18.84 -7.09 -21.56
C SER A 120 -19.88 -7.96 -22.24
N GLU A 121 -20.66 -7.43 -23.16
CA GLU A 121 -21.66 -8.19 -23.90
C GLU A 121 -21.04 -9.13 -24.93
N THR A 122 -19.95 -8.73 -25.58
CA THR A 122 -19.37 -9.42 -26.71
C THR A 122 -17.93 -9.89 -26.50
N GLY A 123 -17.22 -9.35 -25.48
CA GLY A 123 -15.81 -9.65 -25.21
C GLY A 123 -15.62 -10.80 -24.24
N PRO A 124 -14.49 -11.50 -24.31
CA PRO A 124 -14.13 -12.52 -23.32
C PRO A 124 -13.70 -11.89 -22.00
N ARG A 125 -13.61 -12.70 -20.94
CA ARG A 125 -12.96 -12.29 -19.68
C ARG A 125 -11.47 -12.08 -19.93
N GLN A 126 -10.97 -10.99 -19.40
CA GLN A 126 -9.55 -10.68 -19.33
C GLN A 126 -9.16 -10.41 -17.88
N LEU A 127 -7.99 -10.92 -17.49
CA LEU A 127 -7.35 -10.61 -16.22
C LEU A 127 -6.05 -9.87 -16.48
N VAL A 128 -5.75 -8.93 -15.60
CA VAL A 128 -4.48 -8.21 -15.57
C VAL A 128 -3.93 -8.33 -14.15
N PHE A 129 -2.70 -8.77 -14.03
CA PHE A 129 -2.02 -8.91 -12.73
C PHE A 129 -0.54 -8.56 -12.88
N ARG A 130 0.11 -8.32 -11.78
CA ARG A 130 1.55 -8.03 -11.68
C ARG A 130 2.37 -9.30 -11.85
N THR A 131 3.68 -9.20 -11.86
CA THR A 131 4.58 -10.37 -11.81
C THR A 131 4.24 -11.29 -10.64
N GLN A 132 4.62 -12.54 -10.70
CA GLN A 132 4.30 -13.55 -9.68
C GLN A 132 4.66 -13.06 -8.29
N GLU A 133 5.89 -12.62 -8.08
CA GLU A 133 6.37 -12.14 -6.77
C GLU A 133 5.52 -10.98 -6.21
N GLN A 134 5.24 -9.99 -7.07
CA GLN A 134 4.43 -8.84 -6.69
C GLN A 134 2.99 -9.25 -6.38
N HIS A 135 2.44 -10.17 -7.17
CA HIS A 135 1.10 -10.70 -6.95
C HIS A 135 1.00 -11.42 -5.60
N GLU A 136 1.93 -12.33 -5.33
CA GLU A 136 1.98 -13.09 -4.08
C GLU A 136 2.20 -12.17 -2.87
N ALA A 137 3.10 -11.19 -2.99
CA ALA A 137 3.35 -10.20 -1.94
C ALA A 137 2.08 -9.39 -1.60
N ILE A 138 1.32 -8.95 -2.60
CA ILE A 138 0.04 -8.25 -2.39
C ILE A 138 -0.99 -9.17 -1.73
N GLN A 139 -1.13 -10.43 -2.18
CA GLN A 139 -2.09 -11.36 -1.59
C GLN A 139 -1.72 -11.68 -0.13
N ALA A 140 -0.45 -11.87 0.17
CA ALA A 140 0.04 -12.05 1.54
C ALA A 140 -0.24 -10.82 2.41
N ALA A 141 0.03 -9.60 1.90
CA ALA A 141 -0.26 -8.36 2.61
C ALA A 141 -1.76 -8.17 2.86
N ARG A 142 -2.64 -8.50 1.90
CA ARG A 142 -4.10 -8.47 2.07
C ARG A 142 -4.60 -9.42 3.14
N LYS A 143 -4.04 -10.62 3.24
CA LYS A 143 -4.35 -11.57 4.31
C LYS A 143 -3.89 -11.04 5.67
N ARG A 144 -2.64 -10.54 5.71
CA ARG A 144 -2.02 -10.01 6.92
C ARG A 144 -2.78 -8.81 7.51
N GLN A 145 -3.22 -7.86 6.69
CA GLN A 145 -3.92 -6.65 7.16
C GLN A 145 -5.25 -6.92 7.87
N MET A 146 -5.84 -8.11 7.68
CA MET A 146 -7.07 -8.50 8.37
C MET A 146 -6.83 -9.02 9.79
N THR A 147 -5.57 -9.28 10.16
CA THR A 147 -5.20 -9.87 11.46
C THR A 147 -5.09 -8.81 12.56
N LEU A 148 -5.35 -9.21 13.81
CA LEU A 148 -5.17 -8.34 14.98
C LEU A 148 -3.72 -7.87 15.15
N PRO A 149 -2.70 -8.75 15.05
CA PRO A 149 -1.30 -8.31 15.16
C PRO A 149 -0.92 -7.21 14.16
N PHE A 150 -1.44 -7.27 12.94
CA PHE A 150 -1.20 -6.19 11.97
C PHE A 150 -1.85 -4.88 12.43
N LYS A 151 -3.09 -4.92 12.91
CA LYS A 151 -3.80 -3.72 13.37
C LYS A 151 -3.08 -3.05 14.53
N GLU A 152 -2.58 -3.82 15.49
CA GLU A 152 -1.79 -3.33 16.63
C GLU A 152 -0.45 -2.72 16.18
N ARG A 153 0.25 -3.38 15.26
CA ARG A 153 1.50 -2.83 14.67
C ARG A 153 1.24 -1.53 13.93
N TYR A 154 0.24 -1.50 13.08
CA TYR A 154 -0.09 -0.33 12.26
C TYR A 154 -0.64 0.84 13.10
N ALA A 155 -1.31 0.58 14.21
CA ALA A 155 -1.80 1.61 15.12
C ALA A 155 -0.67 2.52 15.66
N LYS A 156 0.57 2.03 15.74
CA LYS A 156 1.75 2.84 16.11
C LYS A 156 1.96 4.04 15.17
N ARG A 157 1.44 3.98 13.94
CA ARG A 157 1.50 5.08 12.98
C ARG A 157 0.78 6.35 13.47
N ALA A 158 -0.21 6.22 14.35
CA ALA A 158 -0.88 7.37 14.95
C ALA A 158 0.10 8.35 15.65
N GLY A 159 1.24 7.85 16.13
CA GLY A 159 2.31 8.66 16.69
C GLY A 159 2.94 9.62 15.67
N VAL A 160 2.98 9.26 14.39
CA VAL A 160 3.50 10.12 13.30
C VAL A 160 2.56 11.31 13.09
N GLU A 161 1.24 11.06 13.06
CA GLU A 161 0.24 12.12 12.92
C GLU A 161 0.26 13.09 14.12
N GLY A 162 0.43 12.54 15.32
CA GLY A 162 0.65 13.35 16.53
C GLY A 162 1.89 14.24 16.42
N THR A 163 2.97 13.70 15.85
CA THR A 163 4.23 14.43 15.60
C THR A 163 4.03 15.59 14.61
N ILE A 164 3.39 15.30 13.48
CA ILE A 164 3.09 16.32 12.45
C ILE A 164 2.17 17.40 13.04
N SER A 165 1.15 17.01 13.80
CA SER A 165 0.23 17.92 14.48
C SER A 165 0.95 18.83 15.49
N GLN A 166 1.92 18.30 16.24
CA GLN A 166 2.78 19.09 17.12
C GLN A 166 3.62 20.09 16.31
N GLY A 167 4.23 19.62 15.19
CA GLY A 167 5.00 20.47 14.29
C GLY A 167 4.18 21.62 13.72
N ALA A 168 2.94 21.35 13.33
CA ALA A 168 2.03 22.37 12.80
C ALA A 168 1.65 23.42 13.86
N ARG A 169 1.30 23.00 15.07
CA ARG A 169 0.77 23.89 16.10
C ARG A 169 1.86 24.67 16.85
N ALA A 170 2.98 24.02 17.18
CA ALA A 170 4.01 24.61 18.04
C ALA A 170 5.19 25.18 17.27
N PHE A 171 5.44 24.69 16.05
CA PHE A 171 6.65 25.02 15.27
C PHE A 171 6.38 25.58 13.89
N GLY A 172 5.12 25.76 13.48
CA GLY A 172 4.75 26.36 12.20
C GLY A 172 5.27 25.61 10.98
N ILE A 173 5.29 24.27 11.01
CA ILE A 173 5.89 23.43 9.95
C ILE A 173 5.26 23.65 8.56
N HIS A 174 4.02 24.17 8.51
CA HIS A 174 3.31 24.49 7.27
C HIS A 174 3.64 25.88 6.71
N GLU A 175 4.38 26.68 7.47
CA GLU A 175 4.71 28.04 7.08
C GLU A 175 6.15 28.11 6.56
N SER A 176 6.30 28.44 5.28
CA SER A 176 7.61 28.71 4.70
C SER A 176 7.96 30.19 4.87
N ARG A 177 9.06 30.46 5.56
CA ARG A 177 9.58 31.83 5.78
C ARG A 177 10.55 32.25 4.69
N TYR A 178 10.98 31.33 3.84
CA TYR A 178 12.03 31.57 2.86
C TYR A 178 11.59 31.16 1.46
N ILE A 179 12.16 31.81 0.46
CA ILE A 179 11.98 31.45 -0.95
C ILE A 179 13.14 30.55 -1.37
N GLY A 180 12.82 29.43 -2.02
CA GLY A 180 13.75 28.47 -2.60
C GLY A 180 13.94 27.21 -1.75
N ASN A 181 14.15 26.07 -2.44
CA ASN A 181 14.16 24.74 -1.84
C ASN A 181 15.25 24.55 -0.78
N ALA A 182 16.46 25.06 -1.00
CA ALA A 182 17.57 24.89 -0.06
C ALA A 182 17.31 25.55 1.30
N LYS A 183 16.76 26.78 1.30
CA LYS A 183 16.45 27.51 2.53
C LYS A 183 15.25 26.86 3.26
N ASN A 184 14.24 26.44 2.52
CA ASN A 184 13.09 25.73 3.10
C ASN A 184 13.52 24.38 3.69
N HIS A 185 14.39 23.64 3.00
CA HIS A 185 14.94 22.40 3.54
C HIS A 185 15.68 22.63 4.86
N LEU A 186 16.54 23.66 4.92
CA LEU A 186 17.24 24.02 6.17
C LEU A 186 16.25 24.40 7.28
N GLN A 187 15.20 25.18 6.97
CA GLN A 187 14.15 25.52 7.93
C GLN A 187 13.50 24.26 8.50
N HIS A 188 13.14 23.29 7.63
CA HIS A 188 12.52 22.04 8.07
C HIS A 188 13.47 21.18 8.92
N LEU A 189 14.76 21.13 8.59
CA LEU A 189 15.76 20.42 9.40
C LEU A 189 15.87 21.03 10.81
N ILE A 190 15.95 22.35 10.91
CA ILE A 190 16.02 23.07 12.20
C ILE A 190 14.74 22.84 12.99
N THR A 191 13.57 22.91 12.34
CA THR A 191 12.28 22.64 12.97
C THR A 191 12.20 21.22 13.52
N ALA A 192 12.62 20.22 12.74
CA ALA A 192 12.67 18.82 13.18
C ALA A 192 13.60 18.63 14.38
N THR A 193 14.77 19.29 14.36
CA THR A 193 15.72 19.30 15.49
C THR A 193 15.09 19.90 16.74
N ALA A 194 14.42 21.04 16.64
CA ALA A 194 13.73 21.69 17.77
C ALA A 194 12.62 20.79 18.34
N MET A 195 11.85 20.13 17.49
CA MET A 195 10.84 19.15 17.91
C MET A 195 11.46 17.97 18.68
N ASN A 196 12.58 17.44 18.20
CA ASN A 196 13.26 16.33 18.85
C ASN A 196 13.85 16.76 20.21
N VAL A 197 14.47 17.94 20.29
CA VAL A 197 14.99 18.49 21.55
C VAL A 197 13.84 18.69 22.57
N THR A 198 12.72 19.24 22.14
CA THR A 198 11.53 19.42 23.02
C THR A 198 11.02 18.07 23.54
N ARG A 199 11.02 17.03 22.73
CA ARG A 199 10.60 15.69 23.13
C ARG A 199 11.57 15.03 24.10
N LEU A 200 12.86 15.14 23.82
CA LEU A 200 13.90 14.65 24.74
C LEU A 200 13.81 15.35 26.09
N PHE A 201 13.61 16.67 26.10
CA PHE A 201 13.41 17.44 27.33
C PHE A 201 12.16 16.98 28.09
N SER A 202 11.02 16.82 27.39
CA SER A 202 9.78 16.32 28.00
C SER A 202 9.95 14.92 28.60
N TRP A 203 10.69 14.05 27.89
CA TRP A 203 11.01 12.71 28.39
C TRP A 203 11.92 12.74 29.60
N TYR A 204 12.95 13.55 29.56
CA TYR A 204 13.89 13.72 30.69
C TYR A 204 13.19 14.28 31.94
N MET A 205 12.25 15.21 31.77
CA MET A 205 11.49 15.82 32.86
C MET A 205 10.28 14.97 33.30
N GLU A 206 10.15 13.75 32.80
CA GLU A 206 9.01 12.85 33.07
C GLU A 206 7.63 13.52 32.86
N ALA A 207 7.57 14.48 31.95
CA ALA A 207 6.34 15.22 31.69
C ALA A 207 5.25 14.26 31.17
N THR A 208 4.12 14.19 31.86
CA THR A 208 2.99 13.35 31.44
C THR A 208 2.47 13.81 30.10
N PRO A 209 2.30 12.91 29.12
CA PRO A 209 1.70 13.27 27.83
C PRO A 209 0.31 13.88 28.01
N PHE A 210 0.03 14.98 27.32
CA PHE A 210 -1.31 15.55 27.31
C PHE A 210 -2.31 14.49 26.81
N LYS A 211 -3.39 14.29 27.56
CA LYS A 211 -4.49 13.44 27.11
C LYS A 211 -5.02 13.98 25.77
N PRO A 212 -5.24 13.12 24.76
CA PRO A 212 -5.82 13.55 23.50
C PRO A 212 -7.17 14.22 23.75
N ARG A 213 -7.43 15.37 23.13
CA ARG A 213 -8.74 16.01 23.18
C ARG A 213 -9.76 15.10 22.49
N ILE A 214 -10.70 14.59 23.26
CA ILE A 214 -11.86 13.89 22.74
C ILE A 214 -12.77 14.95 22.12
N SER A 215 -13.18 14.76 20.85
CA SER A 215 -14.16 15.65 20.23
C SER A 215 -15.50 15.57 20.97
N ARG A 216 -16.29 16.67 20.96
CA ARG A 216 -17.61 16.68 21.59
C ARG A 216 -18.51 15.56 21.10
N PHE A 217 -18.41 15.19 19.80
CA PHE A 217 -19.14 14.07 19.23
C PHE A 217 -18.65 12.71 19.73
N ALA A 218 -17.34 12.50 19.89
CA ALA A 218 -16.80 11.27 20.45
C ALA A 218 -17.13 11.13 21.94
N ALA A 219 -17.27 12.25 22.70
CA ALA A 219 -17.70 12.24 24.09
C ALA A 219 -19.20 11.90 24.26
N LEU A 220 -20.02 12.07 23.22
CA LEU A 220 -21.44 11.67 23.22
C LEU A 220 -21.64 10.20 22.86
N ALA A 221 -20.63 9.52 22.32
CA ALA A 221 -20.67 8.10 21.92
C ALA A 221 -19.99 7.17 22.95
N ALA A 222 -19.49 7.70 24.04
CA ALA A 222 -18.89 6.98 25.17
C ALA A 222 -19.86 6.94 26.37
#